data_58c15d785129c82a1964524054747a22
#
_entry.id   58c15d785129c82a1964524054747a22
#
_cell.length_a   1.000
_cell.length_b   1.000
_cell.length_c   1.000
_cell.angle_alpha   90.00
_cell.angle_beta   90.00
_cell.angle_gamma   90.00
#
_symmetry.space_group_name_H-M   'P 1'
#
loop_
_entity.id
_entity.type
_entity.pdbx_description
1 polymer ?
#
loop_
_entity_poly.entity_id
_entity_poly.type
_entity_poly.pdbx_seq_one_letter_code
_entity_poly.pdbx_strand_id
1 'polypeptide(L)'
;MQGRFHFYEGYSMKEVTFPVRVMRELGIKTLFVSNAAGGTNPDFEIGDLMIITDHINLFPEHPLRGKNIEYGPRFPDMSEAYSKELIAKALEIAQEKGIKVQQGVYLGTQGPTFETPSEYKMFHILGADAVGMSTVPEVIVANHCGIKIFGVSVITDLGVEGKIVEVSHEEVQKAADEAQPRMTTIMRELINRA
;
A
#
# COMPACT_ATOMS: atom_id res chain seq x y z
N MET A 1 -5.17 12.83 6.35
CA MET A 1 -6.15 12.86 5.22
C MET A 1 -6.98 11.60 5.31
N GLN A 2 -8.28 11.69 5.21
CA GLN A 2 -9.19 10.56 5.23
C GLN A 2 -9.60 10.24 3.78
N GLY A 3 -9.16 9.07 3.26
CA GLY A 3 -9.35 8.68 1.87
C GLY A 3 -8.23 9.18 0.94
N ARG A 4 -8.39 8.89 -0.34
CA ARG A 4 -7.47 9.26 -1.44
C ARG A 4 -8.22 9.44 -2.76
N PHE A 5 -7.54 10.02 -3.74
CA PHE A 5 -7.96 9.97 -5.13
C PHE A 5 -7.43 8.69 -5.78
N HIS A 6 -8.27 7.98 -6.53
CA HIS A 6 -7.84 6.77 -7.22
C HIS A 6 -7.71 7.00 -8.73
N PHE A 7 -6.75 6.34 -9.34
CA PHE A 7 -6.52 6.45 -10.77
C PHE A 7 -7.72 5.95 -11.60
N TYR A 8 -8.40 4.89 -11.12
CA TYR A 8 -9.59 4.35 -11.79
C TYR A 8 -10.81 5.31 -11.79
N GLU A 9 -10.79 6.36 -11.00
CA GLU A 9 -11.84 7.39 -11.00
C GLU A 9 -11.67 8.38 -12.16
N GLY A 10 -10.61 8.24 -12.98
CA GLY A 10 -10.32 9.08 -14.14
C GLY A 10 -9.35 10.24 -13.84
N TYR A 11 -8.83 10.35 -12.62
CA TYR A 11 -7.80 11.32 -12.27
C TYR A 11 -6.47 10.96 -12.93
N SER A 12 -5.73 11.95 -13.40
CA SER A 12 -4.35 11.78 -13.85
C SER A 12 -3.44 11.41 -12.66
N MET A 13 -2.29 10.78 -12.95
CA MET A 13 -1.29 10.48 -11.91
C MET A 13 -0.81 11.72 -11.14
N LYS A 14 -0.86 12.92 -11.76
CA LYS A 14 -0.55 14.19 -11.09
C LYS A 14 -1.61 14.54 -10.05
N GLU A 15 -2.88 14.37 -10.36
CA GLU A 15 -4.00 14.63 -9.44
C GLU A 15 -4.02 13.61 -8.31
N VAL A 16 -3.87 12.32 -8.62
CA VAL A 16 -3.77 11.24 -7.62
C VAL A 16 -2.68 11.52 -6.58
N THR A 17 -1.53 12.02 -7.01
CA THR A 17 -0.37 12.27 -6.13
C THR A 17 -0.25 13.71 -5.63
N PHE A 18 -1.11 14.61 -6.07
CA PHE A 18 -1.11 16.01 -5.64
C PHE A 18 -1.17 16.19 -4.11
N PRO A 19 -2.01 15.42 -3.37
CA PRO A 19 -2.04 15.53 -1.91
C PRO A 19 -0.68 15.28 -1.25
N VAL A 20 0.12 14.36 -1.78
CA VAL A 20 1.48 14.08 -1.25
C VAL A 20 2.40 15.29 -1.45
N ARG A 21 2.27 15.99 -2.58
CA ARG A 21 3.01 17.23 -2.85
C ARG A 21 2.61 18.33 -1.86
N VAL A 22 1.30 18.48 -1.61
CA VAL A 22 0.80 19.44 -0.60
C VAL A 22 1.32 19.09 0.79
N MET A 23 1.30 17.84 1.19
CA MET A 23 1.84 17.42 2.49
C MET A 23 3.34 17.74 2.61
N ARG A 24 4.10 17.57 1.54
CA ARG A 24 5.52 17.96 1.50
C ARG A 24 5.69 19.46 1.73
N GLU A 25 4.87 20.32 1.08
CA GLU A 25 4.91 21.78 1.28
C GLU A 25 4.51 22.16 2.71
N LEU A 26 3.62 21.42 3.35
CA LEU A 26 3.30 21.56 4.76
C LEU A 26 4.40 21.08 5.71
N GLY A 27 5.49 20.53 5.16
CA GLY A 27 6.68 20.17 5.91
C GLY A 27 6.66 18.80 6.57
N ILE A 28 5.73 17.89 6.20
CA ILE A 28 5.72 16.54 6.76
C ILE A 28 7.02 15.80 6.39
N LYS A 29 7.47 14.94 7.30
CA LYS A 29 8.70 14.15 7.15
C LYS A 29 8.43 12.66 7.01
N THR A 30 7.25 12.22 7.44
CA THR A 30 6.87 10.81 7.42
C THR A 30 5.45 10.68 6.91
N LEU A 31 5.22 9.75 6.00
CA LEU A 31 3.92 9.40 5.44
C LEU A 31 3.55 7.97 5.88
N PHE A 32 2.39 7.85 6.51
CA PHE A 32 1.78 6.56 6.81
C PHE A 32 0.63 6.31 5.84
N VAL A 33 0.68 5.20 5.12
CA VAL A 33 -0.36 4.80 4.16
C VAL A 33 -1.00 3.48 4.55
N SER A 34 -2.29 3.36 4.33
CA SER A 34 -3.02 2.11 4.50
C SER A 34 -3.96 1.88 3.32
N ASN A 35 -4.27 0.63 3.05
CA ASN A 35 -5.17 0.22 1.98
C ASN A 35 -5.85 -1.12 2.31
N ALA A 36 -6.88 -1.44 1.54
CA ALA A 36 -7.43 -2.78 1.36
C ALA A 36 -6.75 -3.42 0.16
N ALA A 37 -6.48 -4.72 0.19
CA ALA A 37 -5.77 -5.44 -0.86
C ALA A 37 -6.21 -6.90 -0.94
N GLY A 38 -6.29 -7.44 -2.15
CA GLY A 38 -6.46 -8.88 -2.38
C GLY A 38 -5.15 -9.63 -2.13
N GLY A 39 -5.19 -10.70 -1.34
CA GLY A 39 -4.03 -11.53 -1.05
C GLY A 39 -3.71 -12.51 -2.19
N THR A 40 -2.47 -12.51 -2.66
CA THR A 40 -1.97 -13.47 -3.65
C THR A 40 -1.11 -14.55 -3.00
N ASN A 41 -0.65 -14.32 -1.77
CA ASN A 41 0.16 -15.27 -1.00
C ASN A 41 -0.75 -16.34 -0.37
N PRO A 42 -0.48 -17.65 -0.59
CA PRO A 42 -1.31 -18.75 -0.06
C PRO A 42 -1.33 -18.85 1.46
N ASP A 43 -0.34 -18.28 2.15
CA ASP A 43 -0.22 -18.31 3.60
C ASP A 43 -1.00 -17.17 4.29
N PHE A 44 -1.61 -16.28 3.51
CA PHE A 44 -2.41 -15.18 4.03
C PHE A 44 -3.87 -15.59 4.26
N GLU A 45 -4.50 -14.90 5.19
CA GLU A 45 -5.91 -15.05 5.54
C GLU A 45 -6.64 -13.71 5.42
N ILE A 46 -7.94 -13.75 5.15
CA ILE A 46 -8.79 -12.55 5.16
C ILE A 46 -8.73 -11.93 6.57
N GLY A 47 -8.51 -10.61 6.61
CA GLY A 47 -8.33 -9.85 7.83
C GLY A 47 -6.88 -9.78 8.31
N ASP A 48 -5.92 -10.47 7.68
CA ASP A 48 -4.50 -10.28 8.01
C ASP A 48 -4.06 -8.83 7.73
N LEU A 49 -3.18 -8.34 8.58
CA LEU A 49 -2.47 -7.08 8.36
C LEU A 49 -1.11 -7.40 7.74
N MET A 50 -0.85 -6.88 6.54
CA MET A 50 0.44 -7.01 5.86
C MET A 50 1.21 -5.69 5.93
N ILE A 51 2.34 -5.68 6.62
CA ILE A 51 3.30 -4.57 6.55
C ILE A 51 3.97 -4.61 5.18
N ILE A 52 3.86 -3.52 4.42
CA ILE A 52 4.41 -3.44 3.07
C ILE A 52 5.92 -3.22 3.18
N THR A 53 6.70 -4.14 2.63
CA THR A 53 8.17 -4.07 2.61
C THR A 53 8.73 -3.56 1.28
N ASP A 54 7.99 -3.79 0.19
CA ASP A 54 8.34 -3.36 -1.16
C ASP A 54 7.09 -3.32 -2.05
N HIS A 55 7.21 -2.86 -3.29
CA HIS A 55 6.11 -2.87 -4.22
C HIS A 55 6.52 -3.19 -5.66
N ILE A 56 5.53 -3.66 -6.44
CA ILE A 56 5.60 -3.80 -7.90
C ILE A 56 4.62 -2.79 -8.50
N ASN A 57 5.09 -1.98 -9.45
CA ASN A 57 4.27 -0.97 -10.12
C ASN A 57 3.80 -1.47 -11.50
N LEU A 58 2.52 -1.83 -11.63
CA LEU A 58 1.87 -2.16 -12.90
C LEU A 58 0.84 -1.10 -13.34
N PHE A 59 0.88 0.10 -12.79
CA PHE A 59 0.08 1.20 -13.32
C PHE A 59 0.53 1.55 -14.75
N PRO A 60 -0.42 1.91 -15.66
CA PRO A 60 -0.10 2.25 -17.04
C PRO A 60 0.66 3.59 -17.19
N GLU A 61 0.62 4.42 -16.14
CA GLU A 61 1.30 5.70 -16.07
C GLU A 61 2.21 5.79 -14.85
N HIS A 62 3.28 6.58 -14.96
CA HIS A 62 4.21 6.82 -13.88
C HIS A 62 4.09 8.27 -13.37
N PRO A 63 3.92 8.52 -12.05
CA PRO A 63 3.66 9.85 -11.51
C PRO A 63 4.81 10.86 -11.71
N LEU A 64 6.04 10.38 -11.96
CA LEU A 64 7.20 11.22 -12.25
C LEU A 64 7.50 11.37 -13.74
N ARG A 65 6.62 10.84 -14.62
CA ARG A 65 6.77 11.00 -16.07
C ARG A 65 6.62 12.47 -16.47
N GLY A 66 7.53 12.96 -17.32
CA GLY A 66 7.54 14.33 -17.82
C GLY A 66 8.70 15.16 -17.25
N LYS A 67 8.55 16.49 -17.22
CA LYS A 67 9.55 17.41 -16.66
C LYS A 67 9.71 17.17 -15.16
N ASN A 68 10.97 17.08 -14.69
CA ASN A 68 11.22 16.93 -13.27
C ASN A 68 10.75 18.17 -12.49
N ILE A 69 10.25 17.94 -11.28
CA ILE A 69 9.90 18.98 -10.30
C ILE A 69 11.05 19.06 -9.30
N GLU A 70 11.43 20.28 -8.92
CA GLU A 70 12.59 20.55 -8.04
C GLU A 70 12.38 20.12 -6.57
N TYR A 71 11.62 19.06 -6.33
CA TYR A 71 11.42 18.46 -5.01
C TYR A 71 12.33 17.25 -4.76
N GLY A 72 12.97 16.76 -5.80
CA GLY A 72 13.85 15.62 -5.72
C GLY A 72 14.61 15.35 -7.03
N PRO A 73 15.45 14.31 -7.06
CA PRO A 73 16.25 13.99 -8.22
C PRO A 73 15.41 13.51 -9.39
N ARG A 74 15.91 13.67 -10.63
CA ARG A 74 15.23 13.17 -11.83
C ARG A 74 15.01 11.65 -11.78
N PHE A 75 15.94 10.92 -11.17
CA PHE A 75 15.95 9.48 -11.02
C PHE A 75 16.10 9.13 -9.54
N PRO A 76 15.00 9.09 -8.77
CA PRO A 76 15.07 8.74 -7.36
C PRO A 76 15.43 7.25 -7.18
N ASP A 77 16.25 6.98 -6.18
CA ASP A 77 16.51 5.62 -5.73
C ASP A 77 15.28 5.07 -5.00
N MET A 78 14.84 3.87 -5.34
CA MET A 78 13.70 3.18 -4.75
C MET A 78 14.12 1.92 -3.98
N SER A 79 15.41 1.70 -3.72
CA SER A 79 15.92 0.51 -3.00
C SER A 79 15.45 0.43 -1.55
N GLU A 80 15.01 1.55 -0.98
CA GLU A 80 14.34 1.63 0.32
C GLU A 80 13.10 2.52 0.21
N ALA A 81 12.13 2.12 -0.63
CA ALA A 81 10.89 2.86 -0.81
C ALA A 81 10.02 2.91 0.47
N TYR A 82 10.12 1.89 1.30
CA TYR A 82 9.52 1.82 2.63
C TYR A 82 10.62 1.80 3.68
N SER A 83 10.48 2.63 4.72
CA SER A 83 11.52 2.79 5.75
C SER A 83 11.70 1.52 6.57
N LYS A 84 12.89 0.91 6.47
CA LYS A 84 13.25 -0.27 7.26
C LYS A 84 13.19 -0.01 8.77
N GLU A 85 13.53 1.21 9.19
CA GLU A 85 13.42 1.64 10.58
C GLU A 85 11.97 1.58 11.08
N LEU A 86 11.03 2.15 10.29
CA LEU A 86 9.62 2.15 10.66
C LEU A 86 9.01 0.75 10.62
N ILE A 87 9.41 -0.07 9.65
CA ILE A 87 9.00 -1.49 9.56
C ILE A 87 9.45 -2.24 10.81
N ALA A 88 10.72 -2.12 11.21
CA ALA A 88 11.23 -2.79 12.42
C ALA A 88 10.47 -2.37 13.67
N LYS A 89 10.24 -1.07 13.87
CA LYS A 89 9.43 -0.56 14.99
C LYS A 89 7.99 -1.09 14.96
N ALA A 90 7.37 -1.17 13.78
CA ALA A 90 6.01 -1.69 13.65
C ALA A 90 5.92 -3.18 14.02
N LEU A 91 6.93 -3.98 13.67
CA LEU A 91 7.04 -5.39 14.03
C LEU A 91 7.20 -5.56 15.56
N GLU A 92 8.04 -4.75 16.20
CA GLU A 92 8.20 -4.72 17.65
C GLU A 92 6.86 -4.38 18.33
N ILE A 93 6.17 -3.34 17.86
CA ILE A 93 4.85 -2.95 18.38
C ILE A 93 3.84 -4.09 18.22
N ALA A 94 3.79 -4.73 17.05
CA ALA A 94 2.88 -5.84 16.78
C ALA A 94 3.15 -6.99 17.77
N GLN A 95 4.41 -7.33 18.02
CA GLN A 95 4.81 -8.34 19.01
C GLN A 95 4.40 -7.95 20.43
N GLU A 96 4.69 -6.71 20.85
CA GLU A 96 4.33 -6.21 22.19
C GLU A 96 2.81 -6.24 22.44
N LYS A 97 2.01 -5.96 21.39
CA LYS A 97 0.54 -5.93 21.48
C LYS A 97 -0.12 -7.28 21.19
N GLY A 98 0.65 -8.32 20.88
CA GLY A 98 0.13 -9.63 20.49
C GLY A 98 -0.70 -9.61 19.21
N ILE A 99 -0.39 -8.71 18.29
CA ILE A 99 -1.06 -8.59 16.99
C ILE A 99 -0.26 -9.36 15.93
N LYS A 100 -0.89 -10.39 15.34
CA LYS A 100 -0.31 -11.09 14.19
C LYS A 100 -0.25 -10.14 13.00
N VAL A 101 0.92 -10.04 12.38
CA VAL A 101 1.14 -9.31 11.13
C VAL A 101 1.92 -10.15 10.14
N GLN A 102 1.64 -9.96 8.88
CA GLN A 102 2.42 -10.46 7.75
C GLN A 102 3.37 -9.38 7.26
N GLN A 103 4.31 -9.75 6.42
CA GLN A 103 5.14 -8.84 5.66
C GLN A 103 5.08 -9.26 4.20
N GLY A 104 5.14 -8.30 3.27
CA GLY A 104 5.06 -8.68 1.87
C GLY A 104 5.20 -7.53 0.89
N VAL A 105 5.18 -7.91 -0.38
CA VAL A 105 5.28 -7.05 -1.56
C VAL A 105 3.87 -6.70 -2.04
N TYR A 106 3.59 -5.39 -2.14
CA TYR A 106 2.32 -4.89 -2.67
C TYR A 106 2.43 -4.62 -4.16
N LEU A 107 1.53 -5.19 -4.97
CA LEU A 107 1.43 -4.88 -6.39
C LEU A 107 0.34 -3.84 -6.63
N GLY A 108 0.72 -2.73 -7.26
CA GLY A 108 -0.22 -1.69 -7.66
C GLY A 108 -0.68 -1.85 -9.09
N THR A 109 -1.99 -1.91 -9.30
CA THR A 109 -2.65 -2.01 -10.61
C THR A 109 -3.70 -0.92 -10.81
N GLN A 110 -4.20 -0.78 -12.03
CA GLN A 110 -5.13 0.30 -12.39
C GLN A 110 -6.52 0.10 -11.78
N GLY A 111 -7.07 -1.12 -11.78
CA GLY A 111 -8.50 -1.36 -11.62
C GLY A 111 -9.33 -0.80 -12.79
N PRO A 112 -10.65 -0.58 -12.63
CA PRO A 112 -11.47 -0.73 -11.42
C PRO A 112 -12.01 -2.15 -11.19
N THR A 113 -11.74 -3.11 -12.08
CA THR A 113 -12.18 -4.49 -11.89
C THR A 113 -11.33 -5.20 -10.84
N PHE A 114 -11.95 -6.08 -10.07
CA PHE A 114 -11.20 -7.09 -9.34
C PHE A 114 -10.49 -8.02 -10.32
N GLU A 115 -9.45 -8.66 -9.85
CA GLU A 115 -8.54 -9.47 -10.65
C GLU A 115 -9.19 -10.79 -11.05
N THR A 116 -8.90 -11.23 -12.27
CA THR A 116 -9.22 -12.59 -12.70
C THR A 116 -8.31 -13.62 -11.98
N PRO A 117 -8.72 -14.89 -11.90
CA PRO A 117 -7.85 -15.95 -11.33
C PRO A 117 -6.47 -16.03 -12.01
N SER A 118 -6.39 -15.75 -13.31
CA SER A 118 -5.12 -15.76 -14.05
C SER A 118 -4.25 -14.56 -13.71
N GLU A 119 -4.83 -13.39 -13.46
CA GLU A 119 -4.10 -12.19 -13.01
C GLU A 119 -3.56 -12.40 -11.60
N TYR A 120 -4.32 -12.93 -10.65
CA TYR A 120 -3.83 -13.29 -9.32
C TYR A 120 -2.63 -14.23 -9.40
N LYS A 121 -2.73 -15.29 -10.21
CA LYS A 121 -1.63 -16.23 -10.43
C LYS A 121 -0.39 -15.55 -11.04
N MET A 122 -0.59 -14.66 -12.02
CA MET A 122 0.49 -13.87 -12.62
C MET A 122 1.17 -13.00 -11.58
N PHE A 123 0.41 -12.29 -10.77
CA PHE A 123 0.95 -11.38 -9.74
C PHE A 123 1.75 -12.12 -8.69
N HIS A 124 1.27 -13.28 -8.25
CA HIS A 124 2.02 -14.15 -7.33
C HIS A 124 3.35 -14.62 -7.96
N ILE A 125 3.34 -15.04 -9.23
CA ILE A 125 4.57 -15.44 -9.95
C ILE A 125 5.56 -14.29 -10.08
N LEU A 126 5.08 -13.04 -10.21
CA LEU A 126 5.92 -11.84 -10.23
C LEU A 126 6.51 -11.50 -8.85
N GLY A 127 6.09 -12.19 -7.80
CA GLY A 127 6.58 -11.98 -6.44
C GLY A 127 5.71 -11.05 -5.58
N ALA A 128 4.47 -10.79 -5.98
CA ALA A 128 3.52 -10.05 -5.15
C ALA A 128 2.89 -10.96 -4.10
N ASP A 129 2.67 -10.41 -2.89
CA ASP A 129 1.94 -11.02 -1.79
C ASP A 129 0.51 -10.47 -1.69
N ALA A 130 0.30 -9.24 -2.16
CA ALA A 130 -1.01 -8.61 -2.22
C ALA A 130 -1.10 -7.67 -3.42
N VAL A 131 -2.33 -7.43 -3.90
CA VAL A 131 -2.63 -6.54 -5.02
C VAL A 131 -3.70 -5.52 -4.64
N GLY A 132 -3.60 -4.31 -5.19
CA GLY A 132 -4.63 -3.29 -5.03
C GLY A 132 -4.45 -2.12 -5.99
N MET A 133 -5.35 -1.16 -5.91
CA MET A 133 -5.53 -0.11 -6.93
C MET A 133 -5.06 1.27 -6.47
N SER A 134 -4.09 1.33 -5.54
CA SER A 134 -3.64 2.59 -4.92
C SER A 134 -2.17 2.53 -4.48
N THR A 135 -1.79 3.42 -3.58
CA THR A 135 -0.58 3.39 -2.74
C THR A 135 0.73 3.58 -3.49
N VAL A 136 1.02 2.79 -4.53
CA VAL A 136 2.30 2.85 -5.25
C VAL A 136 2.59 4.24 -5.82
N PRO A 137 1.65 4.94 -6.49
CA PRO A 137 1.90 6.31 -6.98
C PRO A 137 2.24 7.29 -5.86
N GLU A 138 1.54 7.21 -4.72
CA GLU A 138 1.80 8.07 -3.55
C GLU A 138 3.18 7.79 -2.95
N VAL A 139 3.55 6.52 -2.82
CA VAL A 139 4.88 6.10 -2.33
C VAL A 139 6.00 6.60 -3.22
N ILE A 140 5.87 6.47 -4.55
CA ILE A 140 6.85 6.98 -5.51
C ILE A 140 7.05 8.48 -5.34
N VAL A 141 5.97 9.24 -5.23
CA VAL A 141 6.04 10.70 -5.09
C VAL A 141 6.56 11.12 -3.71
N ALA A 142 6.19 10.41 -2.64
CA ALA A 142 6.69 10.68 -1.30
C ALA A 142 8.21 10.41 -1.22
N ASN A 143 8.68 9.30 -1.79
CA ASN A 143 10.10 8.99 -1.89
C ASN A 143 10.87 10.08 -2.68
N HIS A 144 10.35 10.47 -3.84
CA HIS A 144 10.92 11.58 -4.63
C HIS A 144 11.04 12.89 -3.82
N CYS A 145 10.12 13.12 -2.89
CA CYS A 145 10.12 14.29 -1.99
C CYS A 145 11.01 14.12 -0.74
N GLY A 146 11.69 12.99 -0.57
CA GLY A 146 12.49 12.70 0.61
C GLY A 146 11.69 12.46 1.89
N ILE A 147 10.44 12.01 1.76
CA ILE A 147 9.54 11.67 2.88
C ILE A 147 9.74 10.20 3.23
N LYS A 148 9.96 9.87 4.51
CA LYS A 148 9.96 8.48 5.00
C LYS A 148 8.56 7.87 4.88
N ILE A 149 8.47 6.59 4.53
CA ILE A 149 7.18 5.94 4.26
C ILE A 149 7.05 4.67 5.08
N PHE A 150 5.86 4.49 5.65
CA PHE A 150 5.38 3.23 6.21
C PHE A 150 4.05 2.87 5.56
N GLY A 151 3.87 1.61 5.18
CA GLY A 151 2.63 1.13 4.57
C GLY A 151 2.12 -0.14 5.22
N VAL A 152 0.79 -0.26 5.33
CA VAL A 152 0.10 -1.47 5.79
C VAL A 152 -1.14 -1.74 4.95
N SER A 153 -1.31 -2.98 4.54
CA SER A 153 -2.51 -3.46 3.85
C SER A 153 -3.36 -4.30 4.79
N VAL A 154 -4.68 -4.20 4.64
CA VAL A 154 -5.61 -5.21 5.15
C VAL A 154 -5.91 -6.17 4.01
N ILE A 155 -5.73 -7.47 4.22
CA ILE A 155 -6.09 -8.50 3.25
C ILE A 155 -7.60 -8.71 3.32
N THR A 156 -8.31 -8.38 2.25
CA THR A 156 -9.78 -8.35 2.23
C THR A 156 -10.41 -9.51 1.48
N ASP A 157 -9.66 -10.13 0.60
CA ASP A 157 -10.03 -11.28 -0.22
C ASP A 157 -8.78 -12.08 -0.61
N LEU A 158 -8.98 -13.28 -1.15
CA LEU A 158 -7.87 -14.17 -1.50
C LEU A 158 -7.94 -14.61 -2.96
N GLY A 159 -6.95 -14.20 -3.74
CA GLY A 159 -6.72 -14.64 -5.12
C GLY A 159 -5.90 -15.93 -5.23
N VAL A 160 -6.03 -16.84 -4.29
CA VAL A 160 -5.29 -18.09 -4.22
C VAL A 160 -6.12 -19.22 -4.84
N GLU A 161 -5.50 -20.06 -5.66
CA GLU A 161 -6.17 -21.22 -6.30
C GLU A 161 -6.91 -22.08 -5.26
N GLY A 162 -8.18 -22.33 -5.50
CA GLY A 162 -9.07 -23.05 -4.57
C GLY A 162 -9.68 -22.21 -3.45
N LYS A 163 -9.26 -20.95 -3.29
CA LYS A 163 -9.82 -20.01 -2.31
C LYS A 163 -10.55 -18.81 -2.96
N ILE A 164 -10.49 -18.69 -4.30
CA ILE A 164 -11.11 -17.58 -5.03
C ILE A 164 -12.62 -17.72 -4.96
N VAL A 165 -13.29 -16.69 -4.47
CA VAL A 165 -14.75 -16.55 -4.43
C VAL A 165 -15.15 -15.24 -5.09
N GLU A 166 -16.43 -15.06 -5.41
CA GLU A 166 -16.93 -13.76 -5.84
C GLU A 166 -16.71 -12.73 -4.73
N VAL A 167 -16.16 -11.57 -5.10
CA VAL A 167 -15.81 -10.48 -4.17
C VAL A 167 -16.75 -9.31 -4.41
N SER A 168 -17.38 -8.83 -3.35
CA SER A 168 -18.16 -7.60 -3.37
C SER A 168 -17.46 -6.49 -2.60
N HIS A 169 -17.76 -5.24 -2.96
CA HIS A 169 -17.22 -4.09 -2.21
C HIS A 169 -17.66 -4.08 -0.74
N GLU A 170 -18.84 -4.61 -0.45
CA GLU A 170 -19.37 -4.70 0.93
C GLU A 170 -18.56 -5.69 1.78
N GLU A 171 -18.15 -6.83 1.20
CA GLU A 171 -17.29 -7.81 1.89
C GLU A 171 -15.89 -7.25 2.14
N VAL A 172 -15.32 -6.54 1.16
CA VAL A 172 -14.05 -5.83 1.31
C VAL A 172 -14.12 -4.82 2.46
N GLN A 173 -15.19 -4.01 2.52
CA GLN A 173 -15.39 -3.04 3.59
C GLN A 173 -15.52 -3.72 4.96
N LYS A 174 -16.28 -4.80 5.05
CA LYS A 174 -16.47 -5.55 6.29
C LYS A 174 -15.14 -6.10 6.81
N ALA A 175 -14.35 -6.74 5.96
CA ALA A 175 -13.04 -7.27 6.34
C ALA A 175 -12.10 -6.15 6.80
N ALA A 176 -12.12 -4.99 6.13
CA ALA A 176 -11.35 -3.83 6.51
C ALA A 176 -11.77 -3.27 7.88
N ASP A 177 -13.07 -3.15 8.14
CA ASP A 177 -13.61 -2.66 9.41
C ASP A 177 -13.25 -3.58 10.59
N GLU A 178 -13.30 -4.90 10.40
CA GLU A 178 -12.92 -5.89 11.40
C GLU A 178 -11.41 -5.85 11.73
N ALA A 179 -10.56 -5.53 10.76
CA ALA A 179 -9.12 -5.40 10.96
C ALA A 179 -8.69 -4.03 11.51
N GLN A 180 -9.51 -2.99 11.31
CA GLN A 180 -9.20 -1.60 11.64
C GLN A 180 -8.70 -1.37 13.07
N PRO A 181 -9.27 -1.97 14.15
CA PRO A 181 -8.79 -1.73 15.51
C PRO A 181 -7.34 -2.16 15.72
N ARG A 182 -6.94 -3.30 15.12
CA ARG A 182 -5.58 -3.82 15.17
C ARG A 182 -4.61 -2.92 14.40
N MET A 183 -4.98 -2.53 13.19
CA MET A 183 -4.22 -1.60 12.35
C MET A 183 -4.04 -0.25 13.06
N THR A 184 -5.13 0.31 13.59
CA THR A 184 -5.11 1.59 14.33
C THR A 184 -4.17 1.53 15.53
N THR A 185 -4.14 0.42 16.25
CA THR A 185 -3.24 0.23 17.39
C THR A 185 -1.78 0.33 16.96
N ILE A 186 -1.37 -0.41 15.91
CA ILE A 186 -0.01 -0.35 15.37
C ILE A 186 0.34 1.05 14.89
N MET A 187 -0.55 1.67 14.08
CA MET A 187 -0.32 3.00 13.51
C MET A 187 -0.14 4.08 14.59
N ARG A 188 -1.00 4.10 15.61
CA ARG A 188 -0.92 5.08 16.70
C ARG A 188 0.36 4.94 17.51
N GLU A 189 0.71 3.72 17.89
CA GLU A 189 1.95 3.45 18.63
C GLU A 189 3.18 3.83 17.78
N LEU A 190 3.15 3.50 16.49
CA LEU A 190 4.26 3.83 15.59
C LEU A 190 4.42 5.35 15.41
N ILE A 191 3.33 6.10 15.26
CA ILE A 191 3.35 7.58 15.18
C ILE A 191 3.96 8.18 16.45
N ASN A 192 3.64 7.62 17.62
CA ASN A 192 4.18 8.11 18.89
C ASN A 192 5.67 7.81 19.10
N ARG A 193 6.22 6.84 18.36
CA ARG A 193 7.63 6.39 18.46
C ARG A 193 8.49 6.80 17.26
N ALA A 194 7.88 7.44 16.22
CA ALA A 194 8.53 7.81 14.95
C ALA A 194 9.39 9.08 15.05
#